data_2892449b795a08e9a3b2a35e6bfa8f95
#
_entry.id   2892449b795a08e9a3b2a35e6bfa8f95
#
_cell.length_a   1.000
_cell.length_b   1.000
_cell.length_c   1.000
_cell.angle_alpha   90.00
_cell.angle_beta   90.00
_cell.angle_gamma   90.00
#
_symmetry.space_group_name_H-M   'P 1'
#
loop_
_entity.id
_entity.type
_entity.pdbx_description
1 polymer ?
#
loop_
_entity_poly.entity_id
_entity_poly.type
_entity_poly.pdbx_seq_one_letter_code
_entity_poly.pdbx_strand_id
1 'polypeptide(L)'
;MIEDSGLFKKSAEELADYMASVPESTYFIFVEKDVDKKTKMYKAVNKIGNAVEFGRQTDETLMRWVNGRIRKNGKNITGDAYALFIRKTGTDMENIDRELEKLLCYTMEKDFIDVHDVEAITTEQTENKIFDMVDAVAAHQQKKALDLYYDLLALKEAPMRILYLITNQFQRLMVVKAMTNQGFSNRDIAPKAGCPEWAVKKYQSQCRAFNMEQLKKAIADGVEYETAVKTGRMNDQMAVELFIVTYSKQAER
;
A
#
# COMPACT_ATOMS: atom_id res chain seq x y z
N MET A 1 20.78 -19.08 -1.46
CA MET A 1 20.01 -17.90 -1.05
C MET A 1 19.03 -18.35 0.02
N ILE A 2 18.82 -17.56 1.06
CA ILE A 2 17.96 -17.84 2.22
C ILE A 2 17.04 -16.64 2.38
N GLU A 3 15.71 -16.86 2.34
CA GLU A 3 14.70 -15.82 2.37
C GLU A 3 13.77 -15.99 3.57
N ASP A 4 13.35 -14.88 4.18
CA ASP A 4 12.39 -14.81 5.29
C ASP A 4 12.70 -15.83 6.43
N SER A 5 13.97 -16.02 6.73
CA SER A 5 14.43 -17.07 7.67
C SER A 5 14.13 -16.74 9.13
N GLY A 6 13.97 -15.47 9.45
CA GLY A 6 13.83 -14.97 10.82
C GLY A 6 15.10 -15.06 11.67
N LEU A 7 16.25 -15.44 11.11
CA LEU A 7 17.54 -15.57 11.81
C LEU A 7 18.05 -14.24 12.35
N PHE A 8 17.57 -13.12 11.79
CA PHE A 8 17.93 -11.77 12.21
C PHE A 8 16.97 -11.16 13.23
N LYS A 9 15.95 -11.92 13.67
CA LYS A 9 15.00 -11.53 14.74
C LYS A 9 15.20 -12.33 16.02
N LYS A 10 15.67 -13.58 15.87
CA LYS A 10 15.90 -14.52 16.99
C LYS A 10 17.38 -14.74 17.19
N SER A 11 17.76 -15.27 18.34
CA SER A 11 19.14 -15.69 18.58
C SER A 11 19.50 -16.86 17.67
N ALA A 12 20.45 -16.65 16.76
CA ALA A 12 21.05 -17.63 15.89
C ALA A 12 22.58 -17.68 16.14
N GLU A 13 22.96 -17.94 17.39
CA GLU A 13 24.34 -17.78 17.85
C GLU A 13 25.32 -18.72 17.17
N GLU A 14 24.94 -19.99 17.03
CA GLU A 14 25.78 -21.01 16.37
C GLU A 14 26.08 -20.64 14.90
N LEU A 15 25.04 -20.19 14.16
CA LEU A 15 25.23 -19.76 12.79
C LEU A 15 26.04 -18.45 12.71
N ALA A 16 25.84 -17.55 13.64
CA ALA A 16 26.61 -16.30 13.70
C ALA A 16 28.10 -16.56 13.95
N ASP A 17 28.43 -17.56 14.78
CA ASP A 17 29.82 -17.98 15.03
C ASP A 17 30.40 -18.68 13.81
N TYR A 18 29.62 -19.52 13.11
CA TYR A 18 30.04 -20.17 11.88
C TYR A 18 30.32 -19.16 10.75
N MET A 19 29.63 -18.03 10.69
CA MET A 19 29.90 -16.99 9.68
C MET A 19 31.36 -16.54 9.66
N ALA A 20 32.05 -16.54 10.80
CA ALA A 20 33.46 -16.17 10.87
C ALA A 20 34.42 -17.20 10.22
N SER A 21 33.97 -18.42 10.00
CA SER A 21 34.75 -19.55 9.45
C SER A 21 34.24 -20.06 8.10
N VAL A 22 33.36 -19.30 7.43
CA VAL A 22 32.83 -19.66 6.10
C VAL A 22 33.97 -19.74 5.09
N PRO A 23 34.11 -20.87 4.36
CA PRO A 23 35.11 -20.99 3.28
C PRO A 23 34.91 -19.97 2.19
N GLU A 24 35.98 -19.51 1.56
CA GLU A 24 35.94 -18.55 0.44
C GLU A 24 35.13 -19.04 -0.77
N SER A 25 34.93 -20.33 -0.92
CA SER A 25 34.09 -20.95 -1.95
C SER A 25 32.60 -20.89 -1.69
N THR A 26 32.16 -20.40 -0.50
CA THR A 26 30.77 -20.41 -0.08
C THR A 26 30.25 -18.98 0.08
N TYR A 27 29.12 -18.71 -0.57
CA TYR A 27 28.44 -17.41 -0.49
C TYR A 27 27.07 -17.57 0.12
N PHE A 28 26.78 -16.82 1.18
CA PHE A 28 25.47 -16.70 1.77
C PHE A 28 24.79 -15.41 1.30
N ILE A 29 23.57 -15.51 0.79
CA ILE A 29 22.72 -14.37 0.46
C ILE A 29 21.47 -14.50 1.31
N PHE A 30 21.29 -13.59 2.25
CA PHE A 30 20.10 -13.50 3.09
C PHE A 30 19.19 -12.39 2.58
N VAL A 31 17.90 -12.69 2.39
CA VAL A 31 16.86 -11.72 2.00
C VAL A 31 15.81 -11.73 3.11
N GLU A 32 15.79 -10.68 3.91
CA GLU A 32 14.95 -10.59 5.10
C GLU A 32 14.11 -9.31 5.08
N LYS A 33 12.82 -9.43 5.44
CA LYS A 33 11.91 -8.28 5.55
C LYS A 33 12.12 -7.45 6.80
N ASP A 34 12.47 -8.13 7.90
CA ASP A 34 12.68 -7.50 9.19
C ASP A 34 14.00 -7.95 9.80
N VAL A 35 14.88 -7.01 10.09
CA VAL A 35 16.21 -7.26 10.63
C VAL A 35 16.42 -6.44 11.91
N ASP A 36 16.71 -7.09 13.01
CA ASP A 36 17.24 -6.40 14.20
C ASP A 36 18.76 -6.27 14.09
N LYS A 37 19.21 -5.05 13.84
CA LYS A 37 20.65 -4.70 13.73
C LYS A 37 21.46 -4.96 14.99
N LYS A 38 20.80 -5.23 16.13
CA LYS A 38 21.45 -5.56 17.39
C LYS A 38 21.85 -7.02 17.52
N THR A 39 21.26 -7.90 16.72
CA THR A 39 21.50 -9.36 16.79
C THR A 39 22.96 -9.71 16.47
N LYS A 40 23.45 -10.79 17.07
CA LYS A 40 24.78 -11.34 16.82
C LYS A 40 24.94 -11.73 15.35
N MET A 41 23.88 -12.29 14.76
CA MET A 41 23.85 -12.69 13.34
C MET A 41 24.04 -11.49 12.40
N TYR A 42 23.33 -10.38 12.61
CA TYR A 42 23.53 -9.16 11.80
C TYR A 42 24.96 -8.64 11.89
N LYS A 43 25.50 -8.58 13.12
CA LYS A 43 26.87 -8.10 13.34
C LYS A 43 27.92 -9.00 12.66
N ALA A 44 27.72 -10.34 12.72
CA ALA A 44 28.60 -11.29 12.06
C ALA A 44 28.59 -11.11 10.55
N VAL A 45 27.39 -11.08 9.93
CA VAL A 45 27.25 -10.89 8.48
C VAL A 45 27.81 -9.54 8.03
N ASN A 46 27.51 -8.46 8.76
CA ASN A 46 27.97 -7.11 8.39
C ASN A 46 29.50 -6.94 8.54
N LYS A 47 30.15 -7.79 9.35
CA LYS A 47 31.60 -7.78 9.53
C LYS A 47 32.36 -8.41 8.35
N ILE A 48 31.82 -9.46 7.75
CA ILE A 48 32.48 -10.24 6.68
C ILE A 48 31.90 -9.97 5.29
N GLY A 49 30.74 -9.33 5.20
CA GLY A 49 30.01 -9.06 3.96
C GLY A 49 29.38 -7.68 3.96
N ASN A 50 28.36 -7.52 3.13
CA ASN A 50 27.62 -6.28 2.97
C ASN A 50 26.16 -6.46 3.40
N ALA A 51 25.69 -5.60 4.29
CA ALA A 51 24.27 -5.50 4.61
C ALA A 51 23.68 -4.26 3.93
N VAL A 52 22.72 -4.47 3.03
CA VAL A 52 22.06 -3.38 2.28
C VAL A 52 20.59 -3.34 2.68
N GLU A 53 20.09 -2.18 3.07
CA GLU A 53 18.69 -1.96 3.39
C GLU A 53 17.96 -1.39 2.17
N PHE A 54 16.96 -2.12 1.69
CA PHE A 54 16.06 -1.67 0.62
C PHE A 54 14.78 -1.12 1.23
N GLY A 55 14.85 0.10 1.76
CA GLY A 55 13.69 0.80 2.32
C GLY A 55 12.72 1.30 1.25
N ARG A 56 11.51 1.68 1.68
CA ARG A 56 10.56 2.36 0.80
C ARG A 56 11.18 3.65 0.27
N GLN A 57 11.02 3.86 -1.02
CA GLN A 57 11.58 5.03 -1.68
C GLN A 57 10.74 6.28 -1.35
N THR A 58 11.42 7.43 -1.30
CA THR A 58 10.73 8.73 -1.20
C THR A 58 10.11 9.10 -2.55
N ASP A 59 9.09 9.96 -2.55
CA ASP A 59 8.44 10.45 -3.76
C ASP A 59 9.44 11.09 -4.73
N GLU A 60 10.42 11.82 -4.20
CA GLU A 60 11.50 12.43 -4.99
C GLU A 60 12.41 11.38 -5.65
N THR A 61 12.73 10.31 -4.95
CA THR A 61 13.53 9.20 -5.50
C THR A 61 12.75 8.44 -6.56
N LEU A 62 11.46 8.17 -6.33
CA LEU A 62 10.57 7.57 -7.32
C LEU A 62 10.48 8.42 -8.58
N MET A 63 10.29 9.73 -8.41
CA MET A 63 10.22 10.68 -9.53
C MET A 63 11.51 10.67 -10.36
N ARG A 64 12.67 10.73 -9.71
CA ARG A 64 13.95 10.65 -10.40
C ARG A 64 14.13 9.34 -11.15
N TRP A 65 13.75 8.24 -10.52
CA TRP A 65 13.88 6.92 -11.12
C TRP A 65 12.96 6.73 -12.33
N VAL A 66 11.67 7.05 -12.22
CA VAL A 66 10.70 6.96 -13.31
C VAL A 66 11.13 7.84 -14.48
N ASN A 67 11.45 9.12 -14.22
CA ASN A 67 11.94 10.04 -15.25
C ASN A 67 13.23 9.56 -15.89
N GLY A 68 14.16 8.98 -15.11
CA GLY A 68 15.39 8.39 -15.62
C GLY A 68 15.14 7.24 -16.59
N ARG A 69 14.19 6.36 -16.27
CA ARG A 69 13.78 5.23 -17.14
C ARG A 69 13.14 5.74 -18.44
N ILE A 70 12.25 6.72 -18.34
CA ILE A 70 11.57 7.33 -19.50
C ILE A 70 12.60 8.01 -20.43
N ARG A 71 13.50 8.81 -19.87
CA ARG A 71 14.57 9.49 -20.65
C ARG A 71 15.54 8.51 -21.30
N LYS A 72 15.87 7.40 -20.62
CA LYS A 72 16.73 6.35 -21.19
C LYS A 72 16.10 5.71 -22.44
N ASN A 73 14.79 5.76 -22.57
CA ASN A 73 14.04 5.31 -23.76
C ASN A 73 13.78 6.46 -24.76
N GLY A 74 14.48 7.60 -24.62
CA GLY A 74 14.36 8.75 -25.55
C GLY A 74 13.07 9.55 -25.41
N LYS A 75 12.30 9.37 -24.32
CA LYS A 75 10.98 9.95 -24.12
C LYS A 75 10.94 10.96 -22.99
N ASN A 76 9.87 11.74 -22.94
CA ASN A 76 9.51 12.63 -21.84
C ASN A 76 8.08 12.34 -21.37
N ILE A 77 7.76 12.73 -20.14
CA ILE A 77 6.42 12.64 -19.56
C ILE A 77 5.97 14.00 -19.05
N THR A 78 4.71 14.37 -19.25
CA THR A 78 4.15 15.60 -18.68
C THR A 78 3.97 15.46 -17.17
N GLY A 79 3.96 16.59 -16.45
CA GLY A 79 3.78 16.59 -14.99
C GLY A 79 2.46 15.94 -14.56
N ASP A 80 1.39 16.23 -15.27
CA ASP A 80 0.05 15.66 -14.99
C ASP A 80 -0.01 14.16 -15.28
N ALA A 81 0.62 13.70 -16.38
CA ALA A 81 0.72 12.28 -16.71
C ALA A 81 1.54 11.52 -15.65
N TYR A 82 2.66 12.10 -15.18
CA TYR A 82 3.43 11.52 -14.09
C TYR A 82 2.60 11.40 -12.80
N ALA A 83 1.91 12.48 -12.42
CA ALA A 83 1.06 12.47 -11.22
C ALA A 83 -0.06 11.41 -11.30
N LEU A 84 -0.69 11.30 -12.47
CA LEU A 84 -1.69 10.27 -12.73
C LEU A 84 -1.09 8.87 -12.69
N PHE A 85 0.08 8.67 -13.30
CA PHE A 85 0.78 7.39 -13.33
C PHE A 85 1.09 6.89 -11.91
N ILE A 86 1.72 7.72 -11.06
CA ILE A 86 2.00 7.36 -9.66
C ILE A 86 0.72 7.16 -8.85
N ARG A 87 -0.33 7.93 -9.10
CA ARG A 87 -1.63 7.72 -8.45
C ARG A 87 -2.19 6.33 -8.78
N LYS A 88 -2.11 5.89 -10.04
CA LYS A 88 -2.62 4.58 -10.47
C LYS A 88 -1.75 3.43 -9.99
N THR A 89 -0.42 3.56 -10.05
CA THR A 89 0.53 2.48 -9.73
C THR A 89 0.87 2.37 -8.24
N GLY A 90 0.65 3.43 -7.47
CA GLY A 90 1.12 3.53 -6.09
C GLY A 90 2.64 3.70 -5.99
N THR A 91 3.24 3.27 -4.86
CA THR A 91 4.66 3.47 -4.55
C THR A 91 5.47 2.17 -4.53
N ASP A 92 4.88 1.07 -4.94
CA ASP A 92 5.55 -0.21 -5.08
C ASP A 92 6.42 -0.23 -6.34
N MET A 93 7.73 -0.41 -6.16
CA MET A 93 8.71 -0.31 -7.25
C MET A 93 8.52 -1.37 -8.33
N GLU A 94 8.15 -2.60 -7.95
CA GLU A 94 7.92 -3.69 -8.90
C GLU A 94 6.70 -3.40 -9.76
N ASN A 95 5.61 -2.93 -9.14
CA ASN A 95 4.42 -2.53 -9.86
C ASN A 95 4.68 -1.32 -10.78
N ILE A 96 5.40 -0.32 -10.27
CA ILE A 96 5.78 0.87 -11.08
C ILE A 96 6.61 0.44 -12.30
N ASP A 97 7.59 -0.45 -12.12
CA ASP A 97 8.45 -0.91 -13.22
C ASP A 97 7.64 -1.63 -14.30
N ARG A 98 6.77 -2.56 -13.88
CA ARG A 98 5.90 -3.30 -14.80
C ARG A 98 4.92 -2.41 -15.56
N GLU A 99 4.27 -1.48 -14.88
CA GLU A 99 3.33 -0.53 -15.52
C GLU A 99 4.07 0.46 -16.41
N LEU A 100 5.27 0.90 -16.01
CA LEU A 100 6.11 1.78 -16.81
C LEU A 100 6.58 1.09 -18.10
N GLU A 101 6.95 -0.18 -18.04
CA GLU A 101 7.33 -0.96 -19.21
C GLU A 101 6.18 -1.06 -20.21
N LYS A 102 4.96 -1.35 -19.73
CA LYS A 102 3.75 -1.33 -20.59
C LYS A 102 3.53 0.05 -21.23
N LEU A 103 3.66 1.12 -20.46
CA LEU A 103 3.47 2.48 -20.93
C LEU A 103 4.52 2.86 -21.99
N LEU A 104 5.77 2.49 -21.79
CA LEU A 104 6.86 2.71 -22.74
C LEU A 104 6.62 1.95 -24.06
N CYS A 105 6.17 0.71 -23.97
CA CYS A 105 5.79 -0.10 -25.15
C CYS A 105 4.59 0.51 -25.90
N TYR A 106 3.55 0.93 -25.16
CA TYR A 106 2.37 1.55 -25.76
C TYR A 106 2.69 2.85 -26.50
N THR A 107 3.60 3.64 -25.96
CA THR A 107 4.00 4.93 -26.52
C THR A 107 5.23 4.85 -27.42
N MET A 108 5.57 3.68 -27.99
CA MET A 108 6.84 3.44 -28.71
C MET A 108 7.10 4.49 -29.82
N GLU A 109 6.06 4.91 -30.52
CA GLU A 109 6.13 5.87 -31.63
C GLU A 109 6.01 7.33 -31.21
N LYS A 110 5.90 7.63 -29.91
CA LYS A 110 5.74 8.98 -29.35
C LYS A 110 6.98 9.41 -28.60
N ASP A 111 7.35 10.69 -28.69
CA ASP A 111 8.41 11.29 -27.89
C ASP A 111 7.93 11.76 -26.50
N PHE A 112 6.63 12.02 -26.35
CA PHE A 112 6.01 12.49 -25.12
C PHE A 112 4.89 11.56 -24.67
N ILE A 113 4.87 11.30 -23.37
CA ILE A 113 3.80 10.56 -22.69
C ILE A 113 2.86 11.57 -22.04
N ASP A 114 1.59 11.51 -22.40
CA ASP A 114 0.54 12.38 -21.88
C ASP A 114 -0.45 11.63 -20.97
N VAL A 115 -1.45 12.37 -20.46
CA VAL A 115 -2.48 11.82 -19.57
C VAL A 115 -3.29 10.71 -20.24
N HIS A 116 -3.60 10.85 -21.54
CA HIS A 116 -4.40 9.88 -22.29
C HIS A 116 -3.67 8.55 -22.43
N ASP A 117 -2.34 8.58 -22.64
CA ASP A 117 -1.52 7.38 -22.71
C ASP A 117 -1.55 6.60 -21.38
N VAL A 118 -1.43 7.33 -20.27
CA VAL A 118 -1.49 6.73 -18.92
C VAL A 118 -2.89 6.18 -18.63
N GLU A 119 -3.95 6.90 -19.01
CA GLU A 119 -5.32 6.42 -18.84
C GLU A 119 -5.60 5.15 -19.63
N ALA A 120 -5.09 5.08 -20.87
CA ALA A 120 -5.34 3.98 -21.78
C ALA A 120 -4.71 2.66 -21.34
N ILE A 121 -3.49 2.68 -20.78
CA ILE A 121 -2.72 1.44 -20.58
C ILE A 121 -2.40 1.12 -19.11
N THR A 122 -2.34 2.13 -18.23
CA THR A 122 -1.95 1.91 -16.84
C THR A 122 -3.12 1.35 -16.03
N THR A 123 -2.94 0.17 -15.47
CA THR A 123 -3.94 -0.48 -14.62
C THR A 123 -3.97 0.20 -13.25
N GLU A 124 -5.17 0.57 -12.81
CA GLU A 124 -5.36 1.10 -11.47
C GLU A 124 -5.32 -0.01 -10.43
N GLN A 125 -4.57 0.19 -9.35
CA GLN A 125 -4.52 -0.78 -8.26
C GLN A 125 -5.85 -0.86 -7.49
N THR A 126 -6.20 -2.06 -7.04
CA THR A 126 -7.38 -2.32 -6.21
C THR A 126 -7.41 -1.43 -4.97
N GLU A 127 -6.25 -1.21 -4.34
CA GLU A 127 -6.10 -0.35 -3.17
C GLU A 127 -6.53 1.10 -3.45
N ASN A 128 -6.26 1.63 -4.64
CA ASN A 128 -6.70 2.97 -5.03
C ASN A 128 -8.22 3.05 -5.20
N LYS A 129 -8.82 2.05 -5.84
CA LYS A 129 -10.28 1.95 -5.96
C LYS A 129 -10.96 1.82 -4.59
N ILE A 130 -10.37 1.07 -3.66
CA ILE A 130 -10.84 1.01 -2.28
C ILE A 130 -10.75 2.37 -1.60
N PHE A 131 -9.65 3.10 -1.84
CA PHE A 131 -9.50 4.45 -1.29
C PHE A 131 -10.60 5.39 -1.81
N ASP A 132 -10.86 5.38 -3.12
CA ASP A 132 -11.92 6.20 -3.75
C ASP A 132 -13.33 5.77 -3.27
N MET A 133 -13.54 4.48 -3.01
CA MET A 133 -14.78 3.97 -2.42
C MET A 133 -14.97 4.50 -0.99
N VAL A 134 -13.93 4.51 -0.15
CA VAL A 134 -13.99 5.09 1.21
C VAL A 134 -14.18 6.62 1.15
N ASP A 135 -13.59 7.29 0.15
CA ASP A 135 -13.86 8.71 -0.13
C ASP A 135 -15.37 8.94 -0.40
N ALA A 136 -15.97 8.10 -1.24
CA ALA A 136 -17.40 8.17 -1.53
C ALA A 136 -18.26 7.87 -0.28
N VAL A 137 -17.86 6.90 0.55
CA VAL A 137 -18.50 6.62 1.85
C VAL A 137 -18.42 7.84 2.77
N ALA A 138 -17.23 8.46 2.92
CA ALA A 138 -17.02 9.64 3.74
C ALA A 138 -17.80 10.87 3.25
N ALA A 139 -18.02 10.97 1.94
CA ALA A 139 -18.83 12.01 1.31
C ALA A 139 -20.34 11.72 1.31
N HIS A 140 -20.79 10.62 1.96
CA HIS A 140 -22.17 10.14 1.95
C HIS A 140 -22.75 9.86 0.54
N GLN A 141 -21.87 9.52 -0.41
CA GLN A 141 -22.21 9.19 -1.79
C GLN A 141 -22.43 7.67 -1.94
N GLN A 142 -23.43 7.14 -1.26
CA GLN A 142 -23.68 5.68 -1.16
C GLN A 142 -23.72 5.00 -2.54
N LYS A 143 -24.45 5.58 -3.50
CA LYS A 143 -24.53 5.02 -4.86
C LYS A 143 -23.15 4.88 -5.49
N LYS A 144 -22.35 5.94 -5.46
CA LYS A 144 -20.99 5.92 -6.01
C LYS A 144 -20.09 4.87 -5.32
N ALA A 145 -20.22 4.72 -3.99
CA ALA A 145 -19.46 3.73 -3.26
C ALA A 145 -19.84 2.29 -3.68
N LEU A 146 -21.12 2.02 -3.89
CA LEU A 146 -21.61 0.75 -4.40
C LEU A 146 -21.21 0.50 -5.85
N ASP A 147 -21.27 1.51 -6.73
CA ASP A 147 -20.83 1.41 -8.12
C ASP A 147 -19.33 1.00 -8.17
N LEU A 148 -18.47 1.65 -7.38
CA LEU A 148 -17.04 1.30 -7.25
C LEU A 148 -16.84 -0.12 -6.72
N TYR A 149 -17.69 -0.58 -5.80
CA TYR A 149 -17.69 -1.96 -5.31
C TYR A 149 -18.01 -2.97 -6.42
N TYR A 150 -19.07 -2.71 -7.19
CA TYR A 150 -19.44 -3.60 -8.30
C TYR A 150 -18.41 -3.60 -9.43
N ASP A 151 -17.73 -2.48 -9.67
CA ASP A 151 -16.58 -2.44 -10.58
C ASP A 151 -15.44 -3.36 -10.12
N LEU A 152 -15.16 -3.41 -8.81
CA LEU A 152 -14.17 -4.34 -8.26
C LEU A 152 -14.60 -5.80 -8.42
N LEU A 153 -15.89 -6.11 -8.21
CA LEU A 153 -16.42 -7.45 -8.47
C LEU A 153 -16.31 -7.85 -9.95
N ALA A 154 -16.58 -6.91 -10.87
CA ALA A 154 -16.42 -7.15 -12.31
C ALA A 154 -14.96 -7.45 -12.70
N LEU A 155 -14.00 -6.90 -11.97
CA LEU A 155 -12.57 -7.22 -12.07
C LEU A 155 -12.19 -8.54 -11.38
N LYS A 156 -13.18 -9.32 -10.87
CA LYS A 156 -13.00 -10.59 -10.16
C LYS A 156 -12.24 -10.46 -8.83
N GLU A 157 -12.26 -9.29 -8.21
CA GLU A 157 -11.78 -9.15 -6.84
C GLU A 157 -12.71 -9.88 -5.86
N ALA A 158 -12.12 -10.64 -4.94
CA ALA A 158 -12.92 -11.38 -3.96
C ALA A 158 -13.58 -10.44 -2.95
N PRO A 159 -14.89 -10.55 -2.65
CA PRO A 159 -15.59 -9.69 -1.69
C PRO A 159 -14.89 -9.63 -0.33
N MET A 160 -14.39 -10.75 0.16
CA MET A 160 -13.68 -10.81 1.45
C MET A 160 -12.36 -10.03 1.43
N ARG A 161 -11.65 -9.99 0.29
CA ARG A 161 -10.46 -9.13 0.11
C ARG A 161 -10.85 -7.66 0.14
N ILE A 162 -11.96 -7.31 -0.51
CA ILE A 162 -12.48 -5.94 -0.51
C ILE A 162 -12.85 -5.52 0.92
N LEU A 163 -13.58 -6.35 1.67
CA LEU A 163 -13.95 -6.08 3.06
C LEU A 163 -12.72 -5.86 3.95
N TYR A 164 -11.70 -6.71 3.81
CA TYR A 164 -10.43 -6.57 4.50
C TYR A 164 -9.75 -5.23 4.19
N LEU A 165 -9.67 -4.86 2.91
CA LEU A 165 -9.03 -3.61 2.48
C LEU A 165 -9.80 -2.38 2.97
N ILE A 166 -11.15 -2.40 2.94
CA ILE A 166 -11.98 -1.32 3.50
C ILE A 166 -11.73 -1.20 5.01
N THR A 167 -11.77 -2.31 5.74
CA THR A 167 -11.55 -2.32 7.19
C THR A 167 -10.17 -1.77 7.54
N ASN A 168 -9.13 -2.16 6.79
CA ASN A 168 -7.78 -1.60 6.95
C ASN A 168 -7.74 -0.09 6.65
N GLN A 169 -8.51 0.38 5.68
CA GLN A 169 -8.60 1.80 5.39
C GLN A 169 -9.20 2.57 6.56
N PHE A 170 -10.28 2.07 7.17
CA PHE A 170 -10.86 2.66 8.39
C PHE A 170 -9.88 2.63 9.57
N GLN A 171 -9.08 1.57 9.69
CA GLN A 171 -8.02 1.50 10.70
C GLN A 171 -6.95 2.59 10.50
N ARG A 172 -6.52 2.83 9.25
CA ARG A 172 -5.61 3.93 8.92
C ARG A 172 -6.23 5.29 9.25
N LEU A 173 -7.50 5.50 8.91
CA LEU A 173 -8.24 6.72 9.26
C LEU A 173 -8.25 6.96 10.78
N MET A 174 -8.47 5.91 11.57
CA MET A 174 -8.44 6.00 13.04
C MET A 174 -7.07 6.41 13.56
N VAL A 175 -5.99 5.82 13.06
CA VAL A 175 -4.62 6.18 13.43
C VAL A 175 -4.32 7.64 13.06
N VAL A 176 -4.61 8.03 11.81
CA VAL A 176 -4.40 9.40 11.33
C VAL A 176 -5.18 10.41 12.17
N LYS A 177 -6.46 10.14 12.45
CA LYS A 177 -7.30 11.02 13.29
C LYS A 177 -6.75 11.16 14.70
N ALA A 178 -6.38 10.06 15.35
CA ALA A 178 -5.84 10.04 16.70
C ALA A 178 -4.55 10.86 16.80
N MET A 179 -3.61 10.64 15.89
CA MET A 179 -2.31 11.35 15.89
C MET A 179 -2.45 12.83 15.48
N THR A 180 -3.34 13.14 14.53
CA THR A 180 -3.61 14.53 14.15
C THR A 180 -4.19 15.32 15.34
N ASN A 181 -5.10 14.72 16.12
CA ASN A 181 -5.66 15.35 17.31
C ASN A 181 -4.62 15.57 18.43
N GLN A 182 -3.55 14.78 18.44
CA GLN A 182 -2.40 14.91 19.35
C GLN A 182 -1.32 15.88 18.83
N GLY A 183 -1.50 16.45 17.63
CA GLY A 183 -0.58 17.46 17.06
C GLY A 183 0.67 16.87 16.38
N PHE A 184 0.69 15.57 16.06
CA PHE A 184 1.83 14.99 15.34
C PHE A 184 1.94 15.54 13.91
N SER A 185 3.18 15.63 13.41
CA SER A 185 3.45 16.03 12.04
C SER A 185 3.05 14.93 11.04
N ASN A 186 2.79 15.31 9.76
CA ASN A 186 2.49 14.32 8.72
C ASN A 186 3.61 13.28 8.55
N ARG A 187 4.86 13.70 8.73
CA ARG A 187 6.03 12.83 8.67
C ARG A 187 6.01 11.75 9.76
N ASP A 188 5.52 12.09 10.95
CA ASP A 188 5.44 11.14 12.06
C ASP A 188 4.21 10.22 11.93
N ILE A 189 3.12 10.74 11.36
CA ILE A 189 1.87 10.00 11.13
C ILE A 189 2.06 8.94 10.04
N ALA A 190 2.70 9.27 8.94
CA ALA A 190 2.84 8.41 7.75
C ALA A 190 3.31 6.98 8.06
N PRO A 191 4.43 6.75 8.78
CA PRO A 191 4.90 5.40 9.09
C PRO A 191 3.96 4.64 10.04
N LYS A 192 3.28 5.34 10.95
CA LYS A 192 2.33 4.74 11.90
C LYS A 192 1.02 4.34 11.23
N ALA A 193 0.56 5.13 10.27
CA ALA A 193 -0.62 4.82 9.47
C ALA A 193 -0.32 3.83 8.32
N GLY A 194 0.96 3.51 8.08
CA GLY A 194 1.38 2.64 6.97
C GLY A 194 1.07 3.22 5.59
N CYS A 195 1.20 4.55 5.43
CA CYS A 195 0.92 5.23 4.18
C CYS A 195 2.07 6.22 3.82
N PRO A 196 2.18 6.65 2.55
CA PRO A 196 3.11 7.71 2.16
C PRO A 196 2.75 9.05 2.82
N GLU A 197 3.75 9.92 3.05
CA GLU A 197 3.54 11.22 3.70
C GLU A 197 2.54 12.11 2.92
N TRP A 198 2.61 12.13 1.60
CA TRP A 198 1.69 12.90 0.76
C TRP A 198 0.23 12.45 0.92
N ALA A 199 -0.02 11.16 1.23
CA ALA A 199 -1.37 10.63 1.42
C ALA A 199 -1.99 11.05 2.76
N VAL A 200 -1.20 11.42 3.77
CA VAL A 200 -1.71 11.79 5.11
C VAL A 200 -2.74 12.91 5.04
N LYS A 201 -2.51 13.95 4.21
CA LYS A 201 -3.47 15.05 4.04
C LYS A 201 -4.83 14.56 3.50
N LYS A 202 -4.82 13.58 2.60
CA LYS A 202 -6.05 13.00 2.04
C LYS A 202 -6.78 12.19 3.11
N TYR A 203 -6.06 11.39 3.90
CA TYR A 203 -6.63 10.69 5.07
C TYR A 203 -7.18 11.64 6.12
N GLN A 204 -6.50 12.76 6.39
CA GLN A 204 -7.00 13.82 7.29
C GLN A 204 -8.32 14.43 6.79
N SER A 205 -8.48 14.59 5.49
CA SER A 205 -9.74 15.03 4.89
C SER A 205 -10.86 14.00 5.08
N GLN A 206 -10.60 12.74 4.75
CA GLN A 206 -11.56 11.64 4.90
C GLN A 206 -12.00 11.45 6.36
N CYS A 207 -11.07 11.47 7.31
CA CYS A 207 -11.40 11.21 8.70
C CYS A 207 -12.21 12.35 9.38
N ARG A 208 -12.41 13.50 8.71
CA ARG A 208 -13.33 14.56 9.21
C ARG A 208 -14.79 14.11 9.20
N ALA A 209 -15.17 13.24 8.27
CA ALA A 209 -16.54 12.72 8.14
C ALA A 209 -16.93 11.76 9.28
N PHE A 210 -15.96 11.22 10.02
CA PHE A 210 -16.19 10.22 11.06
C PHE A 210 -15.70 10.70 12.42
N ASN A 211 -16.44 10.43 13.49
CA ASN A 211 -15.92 10.54 14.85
C ASN A 211 -15.11 9.27 15.23
N MET A 212 -14.41 9.29 16.38
CA MET A 212 -13.58 8.15 16.81
C MET A 212 -14.39 6.89 17.10
N GLU A 213 -15.61 7.04 17.63
CA GLU A 213 -16.48 5.89 17.93
C GLU A 213 -17.00 5.24 16.65
N GLN A 214 -17.33 6.04 15.62
CA GLN A 214 -17.72 5.52 14.31
C GLN A 214 -16.56 4.74 13.65
N LEU A 215 -15.32 5.24 13.75
CA LEU A 215 -14.15 4.54 13.20
C LEU A 215 -13.90 3.21 13.93
N LYS A 216 -13.97 3.21 15.26
CA LYS A 216 -13.84 1.99 16.06
C LYS A 216 -14.95 0.97 15.72
N LYS A 217 -16.18 1.45 15.60
CA LYS A 217 -17.32 0.62 15.24
C LYS A 217 -17.16 0.02 13.83
N ALA A 218 -16.72 0.82 12.86
CA ALA A 218 -16.47 0.32 11.50
C ALA A 218 -15.45 -0.81 11.47
N ILE A 219 -14.37 -0.68 12.25
CA ILE A 219 -13.36 -1.73 12.37
C ILE A 219 -13.95 -2.99 13.03
N ALA A 220 -14.73 -2.83 14.11
CA ALA A 220 -15.36 -3.95 14.80
C ALA A 220 -16.40 -4.65 13.91
N ASP A 221 -17.26 -3.90 13.22
CA ASP A 221 -18.25 -4.44 12.28
C ASP A 221 -17.57 -5.18 11.11
N GLY A 222 -16.43 -4.65 10.60
CA GLY A 222 -15.65 -5.33 9.57
C GLY A 222 -15.16 -6.71 10.01
N VAL A 223 -14.65 -6.83 11.23
CA VAL A 223 -14.23 -8.12 11.82
C VAL A 223 -15.42 -9.03 12.08
N GLU A 224 -16.55 -8.49 12.53
CA GLU A 224 -17.78 -9.25 12.76
C GLU A 224 -18.32 -9.82 11.45
N TYR A 225 -18.39 -9.01 10.38
CA TYR A 225 -18.84 -9.45 9.07
C TYR A 225 -17.90 -10.51 8.47
N GLU A 226 -16.60 -10.33 8.61
CA GLU A 226 -15.63 -11.36 8.20
C GLU A 226 -15.89 -12.69 8.93
N THR A 227 -16.13 -12.65 10.23
CA THR A 227 -16.45 -13.83 11.04
C THR A 227 -17.79 -14.44 10.62
N ALA A 228 -18.79 -13.61 10.35
CA ALA A 228 -20.12 -14.08 9.92
C ALA A 228 -20.04 -14.79 8.56
N VAL A 229 -19.25 -14.29 7.62
CA VAL A 229 -19.03 -14.94 6.33
C VAL A 229 -18.27 -16.27 6.51
N LYS A 230 -17.18 -16.27 7.26
CA LYS A 230 -16.38 -17.50 7.52
C LYS A 230 -17.16 -18.60 8.22
N THR A 231 -18.16 -18.24 9.01
CA THR A 231 -19.05 -19.18 9.72
C THR A 231 -20.34 -19.50 8.97
N GLY A 232 -20.50 -19.00 7.72
CA GLY A 232 -21.69 -19.26 6.89
C GLY A 232 -22.95 -18.51 7.32
N ARG A 233 -22.86 -17.55 8.25
CA ARG A 233 -24.01 -16.77 8.73
C ARG A 233 -24.39 -15.61 7.81
N MET A 234 -23.49 -15.22 6.90
CA MET A 234 -23.69 -14.10 5.98
C MET A 234 -23.03 -14.41 4.63
N ASN A 235 -23.65 -13.94 3.55
CA ASN A 235 -23.05 -13.96 2.22
C ASN A 235 -21.92 -12.91 2.14
N ASP A 236 -20.83 -13.21 1.43
CA ASP A 236 -19.67 -12.36 1.32
C ASP A 236 -19.94 -11.02 0.61
N GLN A 237 -20.74 -11.02 -0.46
CA GLN A 237 -21.12 -9.78 -1.15
C GLN A 237 -22.01 -8.92 -0.25
N MET A 238 -22.99 -9.55 0.43
CA MET A 238 -23.86 -8.84 1.37
C MET A 238 -23.08 -8.18 2.52
N ALA A 239 -22.01 -8.80 2.99
CA ALA A 239 -21.16 -8.24 4.04
C ALA A 239 -20.55 -6.89 3.62
N VAL A 240 -20.04 -6.81 2.39
CA VAL A 240 -19.45 -5.56 1.86
C VAL A 240 -20.53 -4.50 1.60
N GLU A 241 -21.66 -4.89 0.98
CA GLU A 241 -22.78 -3.98 0.72
C GLU A 241 -23.32 -3.38 2.01
N LEU A 242 -23.53 -4.22 3.03
CA LEU A 242 -24.00 -3.76 4.34
C LEU A 242 -23.02 -2.80 4.99
N PHE A 243 -21.72 -3.08 4.89
CA PHE A 243 -20.69 -2.19 5.38
C PHE A 243 -20.75 -0.82 4.69
N ILE A 244 -20.78 -0.79 3.37
CA ILE A 244 -20.86 0.44 2.58
C ILE A 244 -22.13 1.22 2.94
N VAL A 245 -23.29 0.57 2.95
CA VAL A 245 -24.57 1.21 3.26
C VAL A 245 -24.58 1.79 4.68
N THR A 246 -24.06 1.04 5.66
CA THR A 246 -24.04 1.48 7.05
C THR A 246 -23.20 2.74 7.25
N TYR A 247 -22.03 2.80 6.64
CA TYR A 247 -21.07 3.89 6.87
C TYR A 247 -21.20 5.05 5.88
N SER A 248 -22.01 4.93 4.82
CA SER A 248 -22.35 6.02 3.89
C SER A 248 -23.64 6.78 4.27
N LYS A 249 -24.41 6.31 5.25
CA LYS A 249 -25.58 7.05 5.74
C LYS A 249 -25.14 8.35 6.43
N GLN A 250 -25.86 9.45 6.17
CA GLN A 250 -25.75 10.61 7.02
C GLN A 250 -26.23 10.23 8.42
N ALA A 251 -25.48 10.64 9.45
CA ALA A 251 -25.99 10.54 10.81
C ALA A 251 -27.30 11.34 10.87
N GLU A 252 -28.39 10.70 11.21
CA GLU A 252 -29.61 11.44 11.59
C GLU A 252 -29.23 12.40 12.73
N ARG A 253 -29.45 13.69 12.50
CA ARG A 253 -29.16 14.77 13.45
C ARG A 253 -30.15 14.73 14.59
#